data_1ba2efd8b52c4b4763bb6026c5397580
#
_entry.id   1ba2efd8b52c4b4763bb6026c5397580
#
_cell.length_a   1.000
_cell.length_b   1.000
_cell.length_c   1.000
_cell.angle_alpha   90.00
_cell.angle_beta   90.00
_cell.angle_gamma   90.00
#
_symmetry.space_group_name_H-M   'P 1'
#
loop_
_entity.id
_entity.type
_entity.pdbx_description
1 polymer ?
#
loop_
_entity_poly.entity_id
_entity_poly.type
_entity_poly.pdbx_seq_one_letter_code
_entity_poly.pdbx_strand_id
1 'polypeptide(L)'
;EFRQVSYVNGISTGKGGKHVEYILNQIIKKLTAYILQKKKVKVRPASIKEQIMLFVNCVIENPSFDSQTKDYMNIPVSKFGSKCEVSASFIDKLAKMGVMEMALSSTQLKEMSGAKKTDGKKTRSVRGIPKYMGANWAGGTKSNQCVLILCEGDSAKAGIVSGLSKTDRNKYGVFPLKG
;
A
#
# COMPACT_ATOMS: atom_id res chain seq x y z
N GLU A 1 -1.52 -2.23 10.70
CA GLU A 1 -0.32 -3.02 11.02
C GLU A 1 -0.58 -4.51 10.75
N PHE A 2 0.38 -5.20 10.13
CA PHE A 2 0.27 -6.64 9.84
C PHE A 2 0.18 -7.44 11.13
N ARG A 3 -0.77 -8.38 11.19
CA ARG A 3 -0.95 -9.30 12.31
C ARG A 3 -0.88 -10.74 11.82
N GLN A 4 -0.36 -11.61 12.65
CA GLN A 4 -0.29 -13.04 12.39
C GLN A 4 -0.54 -13.86 13.64
N VAL A 5 -1.05 -15.07 13.43
CA VAL A 5 -1.11 -16.14 14.42
C VAL A 5 -0.53 -17.38 13.76
N SER A 6 0.51 -17.94 14.32
CA SER A 6 1.16 -19.08 13.67
C SER A 6 1.61 -20.15 14.65
N TYR A 7 1.60 -21.39 14.15
CA TYR A 7 2.01 -22.58 14.86
C TYR A 7 2.88 -23.46 13.94
N VAL A 8 3.91 -24.02 14.52
CA VAL A 8 4.78 -25.03 13.89
C VAL A 8 4.81 -26.26 14.79
N ASN A 9 4.39 -27.42 14.28
CA ASN A 9 4.33 -28.69 15.05
C ASN A 9 3.57 -28.53 16.38
N GLY A 10 2.48 -27.75 16.37
CA GLY A 10 1.69 -27.45 17.57
C GLY A 10 2.26 -26.39 18.52
N ILE A 11 3.47 -25.86 18.22
CA ILE A 11 4.13 -24.83 19.03
C ILE A 11 3.74 -23.45 18.50
N SER A 12 3.27 -22.58 19.39
CA SER A 12 2.93 -21.19 19.04
C SER A 12 4.19 -20.38 18.72
N THR A 13 4.19 -19.73 17.55
CA THR A 13 5.28 -18.84 17.11
C THR A 13 4.83 -17.40 17.10
N GLY A 14 4.74 -16.80 18.29
CA GLY A 14 4.17 -15.46 18.48
C GLY A 14 4.86 -14.35 17.67
N LYS A 15 6.16 -14.46 17.46
CA LYS A 15 6.95 -13.55 16.61
C LYS A 15 6.97 -13.95 15.14
N GLY A 16 6.29 -15.05 14.76
CA GLY A 16 6.26 -15.56 13.41
C GLY A 16 7.48 -16.39 13.02
N GLY A 17 8.00 -16.15 11.82
CA GLY A 17 9.18 -16.84 11.31
C GLY A 17 9.13 -17.07 9.80
N LYS A 18 10.10 -17.84 9.30
CA LYS A 18 10.25 -18.11 7.86
C LYS A 18 9.04 -18.78 7.21
N HIS A 19 8.27 -19.56 7.95
CA HIS A 19 7.02 -20.17 7.47
C HIS A 19 5.94 -19.12 7.19
N VAL A 20 5.80 -18.10 8.06
CA VAL A 20 4.87 -17.00 7.86
C VAL A 20 5.33 -16.13 6.67
N GLU A 21 6.62 -15.79 6.63
CA GLU A 21 7.20 -15.01 5.52
C GLU A 21 7.01 -15.73 4.18
N TYR A 22 7.19 -17.04 4.13
CA TYR A 22 7.05 -17.87 2.93
C TYR A 22 5.65 -17.77 2.32
N ILE A 23 4.62 -17.90 3.13
CA ILE A 23 3.22 -17.82 2.67
C ILE A 23 2.85 -16.38 2.34
N LEU A 24 3.21 -15.43 3.21
CA LEU A 24 2.90 -14.01 3.04
C LEU A 24 3.50 -13.45 1.74
N ASN A 25 4.76 -13.76 1.46
CA ASN A 25 5.44 -13.28 0.25
C ASN A 25 4.79 -13.82 -1.03
N GLN A 26 4.32 -15.08 -1.02
CA GLN A 26 3.56 -15.64 -2.14
C GLN A 26 2.23 -14.90 -2.35
N ILE A 27 1.49 -14.66 -1.26
CA ILE A 27 0.21 -13.93 -1.31
C ILE A 27 0.43 -12.53 -1.88
N ILE A 28 1.39 -11.78 -1.32
CA ILE A 28 1.68 -10.41 -1.76
C ILE A 28 2.09 -10.38 -3.23
N LYS A 29 3.01 -11.26 -3.66
CA LYS A 29 3.49 -11.32 -5.03
C LYS A 29 2.34 -11.63 -6.01
N LYS A 30 1.57 -12.68 -5.73
CA LYS A 30 0.46 -13.11 -6.59
C LYS A 30 -0.67 -12.08 -6.61
N LEU A 31 -1.02 -11.49 -5.47
CA LEU A 31 -2.07 -10.48 -5.39
C LEU A 31 -1.66 -9.16 -6.06
N THR A 32 -0.41 -8.74 -5.94
CA THR A 32 0.11 -7.57 -6.67
C THR A 32 -0.01 -7.76 -8.19
N ALA A 33 0.39 -8.94 -8.69
CA ALA A 33 0.25 -9.28 -10.11
C ALA A 33 -1.23 -9.32 -10.55
N TYR A 34 -2.10 -9.91 -9.74
CA TYR A 34 -3.53 -9.98 -9.99
C TYR A 34 -4.17 -8.58 -10.09
N ILE A 35 -3.87 -7.68 -9.15
CA ILE A 35 -4.37 -6.30 -9.15
C ILE A 35 -3.86 -5.54 -10.37
N LEU A 36 -2.59 -5.67 -10.71
CA LEU A 36 -2.01 -5.05 -11.90
C LEU A 36 -2.70 -5.52 -13.19
N GLN A 37 -2.99 -6.81 -13.30
CA GLN A 37 -3.69 -7.38 -14.46
C GLN A 37 -5.14 -6.89 -14.57
N LYS A 38 -5.88 -6.88 -13.46
CA LYS A 38 -7.31 -6.55 -13.43
C LYS A 38 -7.59 -5.06 -13.45
N LYS A 39 -6.83 -4.26 -12.71
CA LYS A 39 -7.09 -2.82 -12.49
C LYS A 39 -6.09 -1.91 -13.20
N LYS A 40 -5.01 -2.47 -13.78
CA LYS A 40 -3.91 -1.72 -14.41
C LYS A 40 -3.22 -0.72 -13.47
N VAL A 41 -3.35 -0.92 -12.16
CA VAL A 41 -2.76 -0.07 -11.12
C VAL A 41 -1.69 -0.85 -10.37
N LYS A 42 -0.53 -0.23 -10.18
CA LYS A 42 0.57 -0.80 -9.40
C LYS A 42 0.36 -0.49 -7.91
N VAL A 43 0.10 -1.51 -7.11
CA VAL A 43 -0.08 -1.40 -5.66
C VAL A 43 1.22 -1.72 -4.95
N ARG A 44 1.51 -0.99 -3.87
CA ARG A 44 2.70 -1.24 -3.04
C ARG A 44 2.51 -2.52 -2.22
N PRO A 45 3.51 -3.42 -2.16
CA PRO A 45 3.46 -4.64 -1.33
C PRO A 45 3.07 -4.38 0.13
N ALA A 46 3.56 -3.31 0.72
CA ALA A 46 3.24 -2.90 2.08
C ALA A 46 1.75 -2.60 2.28
N SER A 47 1.08 -1.97 1.29
CA SER A 47 -0.34 -1.68 1.37
C SER A 47 -1.20 -2.95 1.36
N ILE A 48 -0.77 -4.00 0.67
CA ILE A 48 -1.41 -5.32 0.71
C ILE A 48 -1.17 -5.97 2.07
N LYS A 49 0.08 -5.96 2.56
CA LYS A 49 0.46 -6.56 3.84
C LYS A 49 -0.34 -5.99 5.00
N GLU A 50 -0.57 -4.69 5.02
CA GLU A 50 -1.34 -3.99 6.07
C GLU A 50 -2.82 -4.41 6.12
N GLN A 51 -3.37 -4.96 5.04
CA GLN A 51 -4.79 -5.36 4.94
C GLN A 51 -5.01 -6.85 5.25
N ILE A 52 -3.97 -7.58 5.62
CA ILE A 52 -4.03 -9.03 5.83
C ILE A 52 -3.74 -9.34 7.29
N MET A 53 -4.59 -10.19 7.88
CA MET A 53 -4.27 -10.97 9.06
C MET A 53 -4.05 -12.42 8.63
N LEU A 54 -2.92 -13.01 9.00
CA LEU A 54 -2.52 -14.32 8.51
C LEU A 54 -2.52 -15.36 9.65
N PHE A 55 -3.24 -16.46 9.44
CA PHE A 55 -3.22 -17.62 10.30
C PHE A 55 -2.48 -18.74 9.59
N VAL A 56 -1.43 -19.26 10.21
CA VAL A 56 -0.62 -20.37 9.66
C VAL A 56 -0.46 -21.45 10.70
N ASN A 57 -0.87 -22.66 10.38
CA ASN A 57 -0.55 -23.86 11.15
C ASN A 57 0.11 -24.86 10.20
N CYS A 58 1.31 -25.28 10.51
CA CYS A 58 2.07 -26.16 9.64
C CYS A 58 2.90 -27.19 10.43
N VAL A 59 3.23 -28.28 9.73
CA VAL A 59 4.16 -29.29 10.20
C VAL A 59 5.43 -29.18 9.34
N ILE A 60 6.58 -29.06 10.00
CA ILE A 60 7.90 -28.92 9.36
C ILE A 60 8.84 -29.92 10.00
N GLU A 61 9.61 -30.63 9.17
CA GLU A 61 10.63 -31.55 9.65
C GLU A 61 11.79 -30.78 10.29
N ASN A 62 12.20 -31.24 11.50
CA ASN A 62 13.34 -30.70 12.22
C ASN A 62 13.35 -29.15 12.29
N PRO A 63 12.28 -28.51 12.82
CA PRO A 63 12.22 -27.07 12.90
C PRO A 63 13.30 -26.51 13.82
N SER A 64 13.90 -25.39 13.43
CA SER A 64 14.85 -24.63 14.24
C SER A 64 14.24 -23.30 14.66
N PHE A 65 14.50 -22.88 15.88
CA PHE A 65 14.01 -21.66 16.49
C PHE A 65 15.18 -20.78 16.96
N ASP A 66 14.94 -19.50 17.10
CA ASP A 66 15.94 -18.51 17.53
C ASP A 66 16.25 -18.57 19.02
N SER A 67 15.31 -19.10 19.83
CA SER A 67 15.37 -19.11 21.28
C SER A 67 14.69 -20.33 21.89
N GLN A 68 14.93 -20.55 23.19
CA GLN A 68 14.28 -21.61 23.97
C GLN A 68 12.77 -21.42 24.08
N THR A 69 12.27 -20.19 24.00
CA THR A 69 10.82 -19.88 24.01
C THR A 69 10.12 -20.26 22.70
N LYS A 70 10.89 -20.53 21.65
CA LYS A 70 10.39 -20.95 20.32
C LYS A 70 9.42 -19.98 19.66
N ASP A 71 9.53 -18.69 19.99
CA ASP A 71 8.65 -17.64 19.49
C ASP A 71 8.81 -17.35 18.00
N TYR A 72 10.01 -17.60 17.45
CA TYR A 72 10.35 -17.33 16.05
C TYR A 72 11.02 -18.55 15.41
N MET A 73 10.46 -19.02 14.29
CA MET A 73 11.06 -20.11 13.52
C MET A 73 12.03 -19.55 12.45
N ASN A 74 13.29 -19.96 12.53
CA ASN A 74 14.37 -19.42 11.70
C ASN A 74 14.89 -20.35 10.59
N ILE A 75 14.39 -21.59 10.51
CA ILE A 75 14.84 -22.54 9.48
C ILE A 75 14.59 -22.01 8.07
N PRO A 76 15.54 -22.09 7.13
CA PRO A 76 15.33 -21.64 5.77
C PRO A 76 14.31 -22.50 5.02
N VAL A 77 13.55 -21.87 4.11
CA VAL A 77 12.48 -22.51 3.34
C VAL A 77 12.93 -23.76 2.58
N SER A 78 14.18 -23.80 2.14
CA SER A 78 14.77 -24.96 1.45
C SER A 78 14.84 -26.24 2.31
N LYS A 79 14.75 -26.10 3.63
CA LYS A 79 14.81 -27.19 4.60
C LYS A 79 13.46 -27.56 5.21
N PHE A 80 12.33 -27.05 4.66
CA PHE A 80 10.99 -27.35 5.21
C PHE A 80 10.53 -28.80 4.99
N GLY A 81 11.19 -29.55 4.11
CA GLY A 81 10.79 -30.93 3.73
C GLY A 81 9.58 -30.96 2.79
N SER A 82 8.80 -29.89 2.70
CA SER A 82 7.60 -29.79 1.86
C SER A 82 7.48 -28.40 1.22
N LYS A 83 6.65 -28.31 0.18
CA LYS A 83 6.32 -27.05 -0.48
C LYS A 83 4.83 -26.77 -0.34
N CYS A 84 4.47 -25.56 0.00
CA CYS A 84 3.10 -25.09 -0.01
C CYS A 84 2.97 -23.95 -1.01
N GLU A 85 2.24 -24.18 -2.09
CA GLU A 85 1.99 -23.15 -3.10
C GLU A 85 0.58 -22.59 -2.95
N VAL A 86 0.49 -21.26 -2.80
CA VAL A 86 -0.78 -20.56 -2.76
C VAL A 86 -1.42 -20.60 -4.14
N SER A 87 -2.62 -21.19 -4.26
CA SER A 87 -3.31 -21.36 -5.54
C SER A 87 -3.85 -20.04 -6.10
N ALA A 88 -4.07 -19.97 -7.42
CA ALA A 88 -4.69 -18.83 -8.06
C ALA A 88 -6.14 -18.62 -7.59
N SER A 89 -6.88 -19.70 -7.34
CA SER A 89 -8.26 -19.65 -6.81
C SER A 89 -8.31 -19.03 -5.42
N PHE A 90 -7.31 -19.30 -4.57
CA PHE A 90 -7.20 -18.65 -3.26
C PHE A 90 -6.99 -17.13 -3.41
N ILE A 91 -6.12 -16.71 -4.32
CA ILE A 91 -5.87 -15.28 -4.59
C ILE A 91 -7.13 -14.59 -5.12
N ASP A 92 -7.88 -15.23 -6.01
CA ASP A 92 -9.14 -14.68 -6.53
C ASP A 92 -10.18 -14.49 -5.40
N LYS A 93 -10.33 -15.48 -4.51
CA LYS A 93 -11.19 -15.37 -3.34
C LYS A 93 -10.76 -14.24 -2.41
N LEU A 94 -9.46 -14.15 -2.12
CA LEU A 94 -8.89 -13.11 -1.25
C LEU A 94 -9.13 -11.70 -1.84
N ALA A 95 -8.96 -11.55 -3.16
CA ALA A 95 -9.24 -10.28 -3.84
C ALA A 95 -10.72 -9.87 -3.71
N LYS A 96 -11.65 -10.83 -3.82
CA LYS A 96 -13.10 -10.61 -3.66
C LYS A 96 -13.53 -10.29 -2.22
N MET A 97 -12.71 -10.60 -1.22
CA MET A 97 -12.96 -10.24 0.18
C MET A 97 -12.69 -8.76 0.51
N GLY A 98 -12.43 -7.92 -0.49
CA GLY A 98 -12.20 -6.48 -0.30
C GLY A 98 -10.76 -6.07 -0.09
N VAL A 99 -9.81 -7.02 0.04
CA VAL A 99 -8.38 -6.71 0.22
C VAL A 99 -7.83 -5.88 -0.93
N MET A 100 -8.31 -6.15 -2.16
CA MET A 100 -7.90 -5.40 -3.35
C MET A 100 -8.32 -3.93 -3.28
N GLU A 101 -9.59 -3.66 -2.96
CA GLU A 101 -10.12 -2.29 -2.86
C GLU A 101 -9.44 -1.50 -1.73
N MET A 102 -9.26 -2.15 -0.58
CA MET A 102 -8.58 -1.53 0.56
C MET A 102 -7.11 -1.21 0.26
N ALA A 103 -6.40 -2.11 -0.42
CA ALA A 103 -5.02 -1.88 -0.84
C ALA A 103 -4.89 -0.76 -1.88
N LEU A 104 -5.82 -0.64 -2.81
CA LEU A 104 -5.90 0.46 -3.79
C LEU A 104 -6.14 1.79 -3.08
N SER A 105 -7.15 1.88 -2.22
CA SER A 105 -7.48 3.08 -1.44
C SER A 105 -6.30 3.52 -0.56
N SER A 106 -5.64 2.58 0.12
CA SER A 106 -4.45 2.86 0.95
C SER A 106 -3.27 3.38 0.11
N THR A 107 -3.08 2.85 -1.10
CA THR A 107 -2.04 3.32 -2.02
C THR A 107 -2.32 4.75 -2.48
N GLN A 108 -3.54 5.04 -2.90
CA GLN A 108 -3.97 6.38 -3.32
C GLN A 108 -3.83 7.42 -2.21
N LEU A 109 -4.26 7.08 -0.98
CA LEU A 109 -4.12 7.97 0.18
C LEU A 109 -2.64 8.27 0.51
N LYS A 110 -1.76 7.27 0.42
CA LYS A 110 -0.31 7.44 0.65
C LYS A 110 0.34 8.27 -0.45
N GLU A 111 -0.07 8.13 -1.70
CA GLU A 111 0.39 8.97 -2.81
C GLU A 111 -0.06 10.41 -2.64
N MET A 112 -1.32 10.64 -2.28
CA MET A 112 -1.84 11.99 -1.97
C MET A 112 -1.12 12.64 -0.78
N SER A 113 -0.80 11.89 0.27
CA SER A 113 -0.06 12.40 1.43
C SER A 113 1.41 12.65 1.11
N GLY A 114 2.01 11.85 0.24
CA GLY A 114 3.35 12.05 -0.30
C GLY A 114 3.44 13.33 -1.14
N ALA A 115 2.48 13.56 -2.01
CA ALA A 115 2.38 14.79 -2.80
C ALA A 115 2.24 16.05 -1.91
N LYS A 116 1.47 15.95 -0.79
CA LYS A 116 1.40 17.04 0.20
C LYS A 116 2.72 17.33 0.91
N LYS A 117 3.55 16.31 1.15
CA LYS A 117 4.88 16.50 1.79
C LYS A 117 5.92 17.13 0.85
N THR A 118 5.75 16.96 -0.46
CA THR A 118 6.61 17.59 -1.48
C THR A 118 6.14 19.01 -1.85
N ASP A 119 4.96 19.41 -1.37
CA ASP A 119 4.45 20.75 -1.53
C ASP A 119 5.36 21.76 -0.79
N GLY A 120 5.85 22.77 -1.50
CA GLY A 120 6.64 23.85 -0.92
C GLY A 120 5.81 24.66 0.10
N LYS A 121 6.47 25.54 0.83
CA LYS A 121 5.84 26.44 1.82
C LYS A 121 4.81 27.36 1.12
N LYS A 122 3.53 27.19 1.42
CA LYS A 122 2.47 28.08 0.90
C LYS A 122 2.53 29.43 1.57
N THR A 123 2.54 30.48 0.78
CA THR A 123 2.54 31.86 1.27
C THR A 123 1.15 32.29 1.77
N ARG A 124 0.09 31.77 1.16
CA ARG A 124 -1.32 31.96 1.56
C ARG A 124 -2.15 30.76 1.15
N SER A 125 -3.15 30.38 1.93
CA SER A 125 -4.10 29.32 1.60
C SER A 125 -5.52 29.90 1.50
N VAL A 126 -6.24 29.57 0.44
CA VAL A 126 -7.68 29.82 0.34
C VAL A 126 -8.38 28.83 1.28
N ARG A 127 -9.09 29.35 2.30
CA ARG A 127 -9.84 28.54 3.26
C ARG A 127 -11.30 28.46 2.83
N GLY A 128 -11.98 27.37 3.17
CA GLY A 128 -13.43 27.21 2.96
C GLY A 128 -13.83 26.63 1.61
N ILE A 129 -12.92 26.32 0.71
CA ILE A 129 -13.22 25.60 -0.53
C ILE A 129 -12.76 24.13 -0.39
N PRO A 130 -13.69 23.19 -0.19
CA PRO A 130 -13.34 21.79 -0.08
C PRO A 130 -12.67 21.30 -1.37
N LYS A 131 -11.71 20.40 -1.23
CA LYS A 131 -10.97 19.76 -2.34
C LYS A 131 -10.12 20.67 -3.22
N TYR A 132 -10.12 22.00 -3.00
CA TYR A 132 -9.25 22.93 -3.73
C TYR A 132 -7.78 22.77 -3.32
N MET A 133 -6.90 22.67 -4.30
CA MET A 133 -5.46 22.65 -4.12
C MET A 133 -4.85 23.80 -4.93
N GLY A 134 -4.54 24.92 -4.26
CA GLY A 134 -3.95 26.10 -4.89
C GLY A 134 -2.47 25.90 -5.24
N ALA A 135 -1.99 26.63 -6.24
CA ALA A 135 -0.56 26.77 -6.51
C ALA A 135 0.15 27.43 -5.31
N ASN A 136 1.44 27.14 -5.10
CA ASN A 136 2.21 27.72 -3.99
C ASN A 136 2.38 29.25 -4.15
N TRP A 137 2.48 29.75 -5.38
CA TRP A 137 2.59 31.18 -5.68
C TRP A 137 1.25 31.93 -5.66
N ALA A 138 0.12 31.23 -5.54
CA ALA A 138 -1.19 31.84 -5.50
C ALA A 138 -1.33 32.83 -4.31
N GLY A 139 -1.75 34.02 -4.59
CA GLY A 139 -1.87 35.14 -3.61
C GLY A 139 -0.54 35.79 -3.23
N GLY A 140 0.56 35.47 -3.89
CA GLY A 140 1.86 36.11 -3.76
C GLY A 140 2.19 37.02 -4.95
N THR A 141 3.44 37.52 -4.99
CA THR A 141 3.95 38.40 -6.05
C THR A 141 3.95 37.77 -7.44
N LYS A 142 4.02 36.43 -7.52
CA LYS A 142 4.01 35.65 -8.76
C LYS A 142 2.65 35.03 -9.07
N SER A 143 1.58 35.49 -8.44
CA SER A 143 0.23 34.93 -8.61
C SER A 143 -0.31 35.04 -10.04
N ASN A 144 0.12 36.03 -10.80
CA ASN A 144 -0.21 36.19 -12.21
C ASN A 144 0.33 35.11 -13.13
N GLN A 145 1.30 34.31 -12.66
CA GLN A 145 1.86 33.15 -13.37
C GLN A 145 1.18 31.84 -12.99
N CYS A 146 0.23 31.85 -12.06
CA CYS A 146 -0.46 30.65 -11.62
C CYS A 146 -1.54 30.23 -12.60
N VAL A 147 -1.70 28.93 -12.77
CA VAL A 147 -2.72 28.29 -13.60
C VAL A 147 -3.53 27.32 -12.72
N LEU A 148 -4.84 27.41 -12.84
CA LEU A 148 -5.75 26.46 -12.19
C LEU A 148 -6.18 25.40 -13.20
N ILE A 149 -5.86 24.15 -12.90
CA ILE A 149 -6.31 22.96 -13.66
C ILE A 149 -7.65 22.51 -13.07
N LEU A 150 -8.68 22.50 -13.90
CA LEU A 150 -9.97 21.93 -13.56
C LEU A 150 -10.01 20.49 -14.04
N CYS A 151 -10.50 19.57 -13.22
CA CYS A 151 -10.66 18.18 -13.57
C CYS A 151 -12.04 17.67 -13.15
N GLU A 152 -12.48 16.56 -13.75
CA GLU A 152 -13.83 16.05 -13.54
C GLU A 152 -14.07 15.59 -12.11
N GLY A 153 -13.11 14.89 -11.50
CA GLY A 153 -13.31 14.29 -10.17
C GLY A 153 -12.00 14.05 -9.42
N ASP A 154 -12.13 13.46 -8.22
CA ASP A 154 -11.01 13.25 -7.30
C ASP A 154 -9.93 12.30 -7.85
N SER A 155 -10.31 11.30 -8.64
CA SER A 155 -9.36 10.37 -9.27
C SER A 155 -8.47 11.09 -10.30
N ALA A 156 -9.05 11.94 -11.14
CA ALA A 156 -8.31 12.76 -12.09
C ALA A 156 -7.41 13.77 -11.38
N LYS A 157 -7.90 14.41 -10.31
CA LYS A 157 -7.10 15.29 -9.45
C LYS A 157 -5.89 14.57 -8.86
N ALA A 158 -6.08 13.35 -8.32
CA ALA A 158 -4.99 12.56 -7.74
C ALA A 158 -3.91 12.26 -8.78
N GLY A 159 -4.31 11.86 -10.00
CA GLY A 159 -3.40 11.62 -11.12
C GLY A 159 -2.61 12.86 -11.52
N ILE A 160 -3.27 14.00 -11.67
CA ILE A 160 -2.62 15.27 -12.01
C ILE A 160 -1.62 15.66 -10.91
N VAL A 161 -2.04 15.65 -9.64
CA VAL A 161 -1.18 16.06 -8.51
C VAL A 161 0.03 15.16 -8.36
N SER A 162 -0.10 13.86 -8.61
CA SER A 162 1.03 12.93 -8.55
C SER A 162 2.02 13.11 -9.70
N GLY A 163 1.56 13.62 -10.84
CA GLY A 163 2.41 13.91 -12.01
C GLY A 163 3.11 15.27 -11.95
N LEU A 164 2.66 16.20 -11.12
CA LEU A 164 3.29 17.51 -10.98
C LEU A 164 4.61 17.44 -10.21
N SER A 165 5.66 17.99 -10.78
CA SER A 165 6.93 18.16 -10.10
C SER A 165 6.83 19.21 -8.98
N LYS A 166 7.86 19.29 -8.12
CA LYS A 166 7.94 20.32 -7.07
C LYS A 166 7.93 21.74 -7.63
N THR A 167 8.51 21.93 -8.81
CA THR A 167 8.52 23.22 -9.53
C THR A 167 7.16 23.55 -10.10
N ASP A 168 6.47 22.55 -10.67
CA ASP A 168 5.13 22.71 -11.24
C ASP A 168 4.10 23.07 -10.17
N ARG A 169 4.24 22.53 -8.95
CA ARG A 169 3.39 22.88 -7.82
C ARG A 169 3.45 24.35 -7.43
N ASN A 170 4.49 25.07 -7.82
CA ASN A 170 4.55 26.52 -7.63
C ASN A 170 3.55 27.26 -8.52
N LYS A 171 3.33 26.79 -9.75
CA LYS A 171 2.50 27.44 -10.77
C LYS A 171 1.10 26.86 -10.87
N TYR A 172 0.96 25.53 -10.73
CA TYR A 172 -0.29 24.83 -11.00
C TYR A 172 -1.08 24.54 -9.72
N GLY A 173 -2.32 25.01 -9.68
CA GLY A 173 -3.36 24.57 -8.76
C GLY A 173 -4.27 23.55 -9.43
N VAL A 174 -4.99 22.74 -8.63
CA VAL A 174 -5.92 21.72 -9.15
C VAL A 174 -7.23 21.75 -8.36
N PHE A 175 -8.34 21.73 -9.09
CA PHE A 175 -9.68 21.70 -8.49
C PHE A 175 -10.59 20.70 -9.23
N PRO A 176 -11.18 19.72 -8.53
CA PRO A 176 -12.15 18.81 -9.10
C PRO A 176 -13.54 19.46 -9.14
N LEU A 177 -14.23 19.36 -10.28
CA LEU A 177 -15.57 19.94 -10.50
C LEU A 177 -16.67 19.09 -9.87
N LYS A 178 -16.46 17.77 -9.78
CA LYS A 178 -17.35 16.81 -9.11
C LYS A 178 -16.63 16.17 -7.94
N GLY A 179 -17.33 15.97 -6.86
CA GLY A 179 -16.79 15.31 -5.70
C GLY A 179 -17.85 14.90 -4.70
#